data_851c86d05df4a66178a1586a182e136a
#
_entry.id   851c86d05df4a66178a1586a182e136a
#
_cell.length_a   1.000
_cell.length_b   1.000
_cell.length_c   1.000
_cell.angle_alpha   90.00
_cell.angle_beta   90.00
_cell.angle_gamma   90.00
#
_symmetry.space_group_name_H-M   'P 1'
#
loop_
_entity.id
_entity.type
_entity.pdbx_description
1 polymer ?
#
loop_
_entity_poly.entity_id
_entity_poly.type
_entity_poly.pdbx_seq_one_letter_code
_entity_poly.pdbx_strand_id
1 'polypeptide(L)'
;MVGKDGSIGLSVDEKDRAWTSGGSLKVNGISGADWDHRAVTIEVASDTTHPYAVTDKALAALIDLCTDICKRNGIKQLLWQGDKSLVGKIAKQNMAVHRWFANKACPGDYLYNLHGQIAAEVNARLGVASQPAQDEKPALGLSVGDVVTFKGTKHYVSSNANNGKSCKPGKARVTAVAKSGKHPYHLVKVTGSTSTVYGWVDAADIQVEEPAQIVKGSTVKVNKGAKTYTGGSLASFVYSNTYTVMSISGSRVVIGQGGVVTAAMNIKDLTLVG
;
A
#
# COMPACT_ATOMS: atom_id res chain seq x y z
N MET A 1 -14.53 3.21 -16.29
CA MET A 1 -14.48 2.00 -15.42
C MET A 1 -13.11 1.37 -15.52
N VAL A 2 -12.61 0.77 -14.44
CA VAL A 2 -11.32 0.06 -14.40
C VAL A 2 -11.60 -1.40 -14.03
N GLY A 3 -11.20 -2.34 -14.90
CA GLY A 3 -11.33 -3.78 -14.68
C GLY A 3 -10.27 -4.36 -13.75
N LYS A 4 -10.50 -5.56 -13.20
CA LYS A 4 -9.52 -6.26 -12.34
C LYS A 4 -8.19 -6.55 -13.04
N ASP A 5 -8.20 -6.70 -14.35
CA ASP A 5 -7.04 -6.92 -15.20
C ASP A 5 -6.29 -5.64 -15.60
N GLY A 6 -6.80 -4.47 -15.18
CA GLY A 6 -6.29 -3.15 -15.53
C GLY A 6 -6.89 -2.57 -16.83
N SER A 7 -7.84 -3.25 -17.46
CA SER A 7 -8.55 -2.70 -18.62
C SER A 7 -9.34 -1.44 -18.24
N ILE A 8 -9.41 -0.47 -19.16
CA ILE A 8 -10.14 0.78 -18.95
C ILE A 8 -11.26 0.87 -19.99
N GLY A 9 -12.48 1.12 -19.53
CA GLY A 9 -13.64 1.32 -20.37
C GLY A 9 -14.30 2.67 -20.09
N LEU A 10 -14.66 3.39 -21.16
CA LEU A 10 -15.46 4.61 -21.09
C LEU A 10 -16.94 4.25 -21.20
N SER A 11 -17.74 4.63 -20.20
CA SER A 11 -19.21 4.39 -20.19
C SER A 11 -20.00 5.67 -20.47
N VAL A 12 -19.47 6.81 -20.06
CA VAL A 12 -20.07 8.14 -20.22
C VAL A 12 -18.94 9.09 -20.53
N ASP A 13 -19.10 9.94 -21.55
CA ASP A 13 -18.11 10.97 -21.87
C ASP A 13 -17.89 11.91 -20.69
N GLU A 14 -16.65 12.36 -20.46
CA GLU A 14 -16.33 13.24 -19.32
C GLU A 14 -17.03 14.59 -19.36
N LYS A 15 -17.47 15.05 -20.53
CA LYS A 15 -18.30 16.27 -20.71
C LYS A 15 -19.74 16.06 -20.23
N ASP A 16 -20.17 14.80 -20.10
CA ASP A 16 -21.53 14.43 -19.74
C ASP A 16 -21.58 13.96 -18.28
N ARG A 17 -22.73 14.13 -17.66
CA ARG A 17 -22.93 13.73 -16.29
C ARG A 17 -23.08 12.22 -16.16
N ALA A 18 -22.24 11.56 -15.38
CA ALA A 18 -22.49 10.21 -14.92
C ALA A 18 -23.40 10.21 -13.66
N TRP A 19 -24.18 9.16 -13.47
CA TRP A 19 -25.09 9.00 -12.31
C TRP A 19 -24.50 8.00 -11.31
N THR A 20 -23.40 8.36 -10.66
CA THR A 20 -22.64 7.43 -9.82
C THR A 20 -22.71 7.76 -8.34
N SER A 21 -22.78 9.04 -7.95
CA SER A 21 -22.77 9.48 -6.56
C SER A 21 -24.18 9.75 -6.01
N GLY A 22 -25.23 9.33 -6.74
CA GLY A 22 -26.62 9.54 -6.36
C GLY A 22 -26.91 9.11 -4.92
N GLY A 23 -27.83 9.83 -4.26
CA GLY A 23 -28.24 9.59 -2.88
C GLY A 23 -28.92 10.81 -2.29
N SER A 24 -29.62 10.61 -1.18
CA SER A 24 -30.36 11.66 -0.49
C SER A 24 -29.51 12.51 0.46
N LEU A 25 -28.29 12.06 0.77
CA LEU A 25 -27.44 12.77 1.72
C LEU A 25 -26.79 13.98 1.05
N LYS A 26 -26.83 15.10 1.75
CA LYS A 26 -26.12 16.32 1.36
C LYS A 26 -24.93 16.55 2.28
N VAL A 27 -23.83 17.01 1.70
CA VAL A 27 -22.61 17.41 2.42
C VAL A 27 -22.33 18.85 2.05
N ASN A 28 -22.31 19.75 3.02
CA ASN A 28 -22.20 21.19 2.79
C ASN A 28 -23.21 21.72 1.76
N GLY A 29 -24.44 21.19 1.78
CA GLY A 29 -25.50 21.56 0.84
C GLY A 29 -25.40 20.89 -0.55
N ILE A 30 -24.32 20.14 -0.83
CA ILE A 30 -24.07 19.47 -2.11
C ILE A 30 -24.57 18.02 -2.03
N SER A 31 -25.50 17.64 -2.91
CA SER A 31 -25.94 16.25 -3.07
C SER A 31 -24.96 15.46 -3.94
N GLY A 32 -25.07 14.12 -3.95
CA GLY A 32 -24.32 13.29 -4.89
C GLY A 32 -24.61 13.65 -6.35
N ALA A 33 -25.86 13.98 -6.67
CA ALA A 33 -26.25 14.45 -7.99
C ALA A 33 -25.56 15.77 -8.38
N ASP A 34 -25.45 16.74 -7.45
CA ASP A 34 -24.71 17.99 -7.68
C ASP A 34 -23.22 17.75 -7.85
N TRP A 35 -22.68 16.74 -7.15
CA TRP A 35 -21.27 16.34 -7.28
C TRP A 35 -20.99 15.72 -8.65
N ASP A 36 -21.87 14.82 -9.13
CA ASP A 36 -21.76 14.20 -10.45
C ASP A 36 -21.76 15.21 -11.61
N HIS A 37 -22.32 16.40 -11.42
CA HIS A 37 -22.28 17.48 -12.42
C HIS A 37 -20.91 18.18 -12.55
N ARG A 38 -20.00 17.97 -11.64
CA ARG A 38 -18.73 18.71 -11.56
C ARG A 38 -17.51 17.81 -11.33
N ALA A 39 -17.69 16.50 -11.45
CA ALA A 39 -16.65 15.53 -11.24
C ALA A 39 -16.63 14.46 -12.32
N VAL A 40 -15.45 14.04 -12.73
CA VAL A 40 -15.27 12.79 -13.46
C VAL A 40 -15.36 11.65 -12.46
N THR A 41 -16.21 10.68 -12.70
CA THR A 41 -16.47 9.57 -11.80
C THR A 41 -15.82 8.29 -12.32
N ILE A 42 -15.22 7.51 -11.43
CA ILE A 42 -14.48 6.29 -11.79
C ILE A 42 -15.00 5.13 -10.93
N GLU A 43 -15.49 4.09 -11.59
CA GLU A 43 -15.82 2.81 -10.98
C GLU A 43 -14.62 1.86 -11.15
N VAL A 44 -14.22 1.20 -10.05
CA VAL A 44 -13.10 0.26 -10.03
C VAL A 44 -13.58 -1.12 -9.59
N ALA A 45 -13.31 -2.14 -10.39
CA ALA A 45 -13.67 -3.51 -10.06
C ALA A 45 -12.89 -4.00 -8.85
N SER A 46 -13.61 -4.46 -7.83
CA SER A 46 -13.07 -4.96 -6.56
C SER A 46 -13.50 -6.40 -6.28
N ASP A 47 -13.01 -6.96 -5.18
CA ASP A 47 -13.56 -8.19 -4.62
C ASP A 47 -14.98 -7.96 -4.10
N THR A 48 -15.75 -9.04 -3.99
CA THR A 48 -17.18 -8.99 -3.58
C THR A 48 -17.36 -8.93 -2.07
N THR A 49 -16.30 -9.16 -1.31
CA THR A 49 -16.33 -9.19 0.15
C THR A 49 -15.45 -8.08 0.74
N HIS A 50 -15.82 -7.62 1.93
CA HIS A 50 -15.04 -6.64 2.69
C HIS A 50 -13.57 -7.15 2.88
N PRO A 51 -12.54 -6.32 2.68
CA PRO A 51 -12.56 -4.86 2.51
C PRO A 51 -12.78 -4.36 1.07
N TYR A 52 -13.24 -5.21 0.15
CA TYR A 52 -13.43 -4.92 -1.27
C TYR A 52 -12.10 -4.55 -1.95
N ALA A 53 -11.13 -5.46 -1.82
CA ALA A 53 -9.79 -5.24 -2.37
C ALA A 53 -9.82 -5.11 -3.90
N VAL A 54 -8.96 -4.24 -4.42
CA VAL A 54 -8.68 -4.14 -5.87
C VAL A 54 -7.35 -4.80 -6.17
N THR A 55 -7.17 -5.27 -7.39
CA THR A 55 -5.91 -5.86 -7.82
C THR A 55 -4.83 -4.80 -8.04
N ASP A 56 -3.55 -5.19 -7.98
CA ASP A 56 -2.44 -4.28 -8.28
C ASP A 56 -2.53 -3.71 -9.70
N LYS A 57 -3.02 -4.52 -10.67
CA LYS A 57 -3.25 -4.07 -12.04
C LYS A 57 -4.33 -3.00 -12.13
N ALA A 58 -5.44 -3.19 -11.42
CA ALA A 58 -6.52 -2.22 -11.35
C ALA A 58 -6.06 -0.93 -10.66
N LEU A 59 -5.28 -1.02 -9.58
CA LEU A 59 -4.73 0.14 -8.89
C LEU A 59 -3.76 0.93 -9.78
N ALA A 60 -2.84 0.25 -10.48
CA ALA A 60 -1.91 0.89 -11.41
C ALA A 60 -2.67 1.61 -12.54
N ALA A 61 -3.66 0.93 -13.16
CA ALA A 61 -4.49 1.51 -14.22
C ALA A 61 -5.32 2.70 -13.72
N LEU A 62 -5.83 2.65 -12.49
CA LEU A 62 -6.54 3.77 -11.86
C LEU A 62 -5.64 5.01 -11.71
N ILE A 63 -4.39 4.83 -11.28
CA ILE A 63 -3.42 5.92 -11.13
C ILE A 63 -3.06 6.51 -12.50
N ASP A 64 -2.86 5.67 -13.52
CA ASP A 64 -2.62 6.10 -14.91
C ASP A 64 -3.80 6.91 -15.43
N LEU A 65 -5.03 6.41 -15.27
CA LEU A 65 -6.26 7.07 -15.70
C LEU A 65 -6.45 8.42 -14.98
N CYS A 66 -6.29 8.47 -13.66
CA CYS A 66 -6.38 9.72 -12.90
C CYS A 66 -5.35 10.75 -13.37
N THR A 67 -4.14 10.31 -13.68
CA THR A 67 -3.07 11.18 -14.21
C THR A 67 -3.46 11.77 -15.55
N ASP A 68 -4.00 10.93 -16.45
CA ASP A 68 -4.46 11.35 -17.78
C ASP A 68 -5.66 12.32 -17.68
N ILE A 69 -6.66 12.01 -16.86
CA ILE A 69 -7.80 12.90 -16.59
C ILE A 69 -7.32 14.27 -16.08
N CYS A 70 -6.39 14.29 -15.13
CA CYS A 70 -5.85 15.53 -14.61
C CYS A 70 -5.17 16.36 -15.70
N LYS A 71 -4.35 15.74 -16.56
CA LYS A 71 -3.68 16.42 -17.69
C LYS A 71 -4.68 17.00 -18.68
N ARG A 72 -5.66 16.23 -19.11
CA ARG A 72 -6.66 16.64 -20.10
C ARG A 72 -7.59 17.76 -19.59
N ASN A 73 -7.90 17.75 -18.29
CA ASN A 73 -8.80 18.72 -17.68
C ASN A 73 -8.08 19.87 -16.94
N GLY A 74 -6.76 20.00 -17.10
CA GLY A 74 -5.99 21.08 -16.50
C GLY A 74 -5.95 21.06 -14.95
N ILE A 75 -6.23 19.90 -14.33
CA ILE A 75 -6.17 19.70 -12.90
C ILE A 75 -4.70 19.62 -12.49
N LYS A 76 -4.22 20.61 -11.78
CA LYS A 76 -2.79 20.72 -11.43
C LYS A 76 -2.34 19.68 -10.43
N GLN A 77 -3.22 19.28 -9.49
CA GLN A 77 -2.93 18.30 -8.47
C GLN A 77 -4.21 17.67 -7.91
N LEU A 78 -4.13 16.43 -7.45
CA LEU A 78 -5.16 15.80 -6.64
C LEU A 78 -4.93 16.11 -5.16
N LEU A 79 -6.00 16.48 -4.47
CA LEU A 79 -6.00 16.83 -3.05
C LEU A 79 -6.94 15.89 -2.29
N TRP A 80 -6.37 15.14 -1.37
CA TRP A 80 -7.11 14.22 -0.50
C TRP A 80 -6.72 14.40 0.96
N GLN A 81 -7.69 14.67 1.82
CA GLN A 81 -7.52 14.70 3.27
C GLN A 81 -8.41 13.68 3.99
N GLY A 82 -9.27 12.98 3.24
CA GLY A 82 -10.22 12.02 3.80
C GLY A 82 -11.31 12.69 4.65
N ASP A 83 -11.49 13.98 4.51
CA ASP A 83 -12.41 14.77 5.33
C ASP A 83 -13.69 15.12 4.53
N LYS A 84 -14.79 14.47 4.93
CA LYS A 84 -16.12 14.71 4.36
C LYS A 84 -16.55 16.18 4.46
N SER A 85 -16.13 16.91 5.49
CA SER A 85 -16.48 18.33 5.69
C SER A 85 -15.83 19.27 4.67
N LEU A 86 -14.88 18.76 3.88
CA LEU A 86 -14.21 19.51 2.81
C LEU A 86 -14.86 19.35 1.44
N VAL A 87 -15.94 18.59 1.31
CA VAL A 87 -16.71 18.48 0.05
C VAL A 87 -17.14 19.88 -0.40
N GLY A 88 -16.82 20.22 -1.66
CA GLY A 88 -17.06 21.55 -2.25
C GLY A 88 -15.92 22.55 -2.04
N LYS A 89 -14.99 22.30 -1.13
CA LYS A 89 -13.80 23.15 -0.89
C LYS A 89 -12.62 22.65 -1.73
N ILE A 90 -12.75 22.76 -3.05
CA ILE A 90 -11.86 22.12 -4.04
C ILE A 90 -10.37 22.52 -3.91
N ALA A 91 -10.09 23.71 -3.38
CA ALA A 91 -8.72 24.14 -3.08
C ALA A 91 -8.07 23.39 -1.91
N LYS A 92 -8.86 22.67 -1.10
CA LYS A 92 -8.38 21.86 0.02
C LYS A 92 -8.51 20.36 -0.24
N GLN A 93 -9.57 19.96 -0.95
CA GLN A 93 -9.86 18.59 -1.30
C GLN A 93 -10.72 18.54 -2.55
N ASN A 94 -10.21 18.00 -3.65
CA ASN A 94 -10.91 17.89 -4.93
C ASN A 94 -11.29 16.45 -5.29
N MET A 95 -11.10 15.52 -4.37
CA MET A 95 -11.56 14.13 -4.47
C MET A 95 -12.72 13.89 -3.50
N ALA A 96 -13.66 13.05 -3.89
CA ALA A 96 -14.76 12.61 -3.05
C ALA A 96 -15.11 11.15 -3.33
N VAL A 97 -15.93 10.55 -2.47
CA VAL A 97 -16.34 9.14 -2.57
C VAL A 97 -17.84 8.98 -2.35
N HIS A 98 -18.42 7.98 -2.98
CA HIS A 98 -19.87 7.72 -2.97
C HIS A 98 -20.44 7.58 -1.55
N ARG A 99 -19.73 6.91 -0.62
CA ARG A 99 -20.18 6.74 0.78
C ARG A 99 -20.46 8.06 1.53
N TRP A 100 -19.97 9.17 1.03
CA TRP A 100 -20.24 10.47 1.63
C TRP A 100 -21.63 11.01 1.27
N PHE A 101 -22.20 10.58 0.15
CA PHE A 101 -23.48 11.05 -0.39
C PHE A 101 -24.59 10.02 -0.25
N ALA A 102 -24.27 8.76 0.04
CA ALA A 102 -25.24 7.69 0.19
C ALA A 102 -24.80 6.70 1.28
N ASN A 103 -25.75 5.96 1.84
CA ASN A 103 -25.44 4.86 2.78
C ASN A 103 -24.96 3.63 1.99
N LYS A 104 -23.73 3.67 1.53
CA LYS A 104 -23.08 2.66 0.70
C LYS A 104 -21.67 2.36 1.21
N ALA A 105 -21.17 1.15 0.95
CA ALA A 105 -19.79 0.77 1.27
C ALA A 105 -18.77 1.36 0.29
N CYS A 106 -19.19 1.73 -0.94
CA CYS A 106 -18.34 2.25 -2.00
C CYS A 106 -17.49 3.46 -1.53
N PRO A 107 -16.18 3.49 -1.84
CA PRO A 107 -15.39 2.62 -2.73
C PRO A 107 -14.83 1.35 -2.08
N GLY A 108 -15.33 0.93 -0.93
CA GLY A 108 -14.74 -0.08 -0.08
C GLY A 108 -13.62 0.48 0.80
N ASP A 109 -13.34 -0.19 1.91
CA ASP A 109 -12.33 0.33 2.85
C ASP A 109 -10.91 0.20 2.29
N TYR A 110 -10.66 -0.83 1.48
CA TYR A 110 -9.36 -0.99 0.82
C TYR A 110 -9.01 0.23 -0.03
N LEU A 111 -9.85 0.56 -1.00
CA LEU A 111 -9.56 1.69 -1.91
C LEU A 111 -9.69 3.04 -1.18
N TYR A 112 -10.63 3.19 -0.25
CA TYR A 112 -10.76 4.40 0.56
C TYR A 112 -9.47 4.77 1.27
N ASN A 113 -8.79 3.78 1.87
CA ASN A 113 -7.54 3.99 2.59
C ASN A 113 -6.36 4.31 1.67
N LEU A 114 -6.44 3.94 0.38
CA LEU A 114 -5.39 4.22 -0.62
C LEU A 114 -5.55 5.58 -1.32
N HIS A 115 -6.64 6.33 -1.12
CA HIS A 115 -6.86 7.60 -1.83
C HIS A 115 -5.74 8.62 -1.64
N GLY A 116 -5.14 8.68 -0.45
CA GLY A 116 -3.98 9.55 -0.20
C GLY A 116 -2.75 9.14 -1.00
N GLN A 117 -2.47 7.84 -1.08
CA GLN A 117 -1.39 7.30 -1.91
C GLN A 117 -1.66 7.54 -3.39
N ILE A 118 -2.88 7.27 -3.86
CA ILE A 118 -3.30 7.52 -5.25
C ILE A 118 -3.06 8.99 -5.60
N ALA A 119 -3.50 9.92 -4.76
CA ALA A 119 -3.28 11.35 -4.96
C ALA A 119 -1.78 11.69 -5.02
N ALA A 120 -0.96 11.14 -4.14
CA ALA A 120 0.47 11.38 -4.11
C ALA A 120 1.18 10.87 -5.38
N GLU A 121 0.84 9.66 -5.84
CA GLU A 121 1.43 9.08 -7.05
C GLU A 121 1.00 9.81 -8.32
N VAL A 122 -0.28 10.20 -8.43
CA VAL A 122 -0.77 11.04 -9.54
C VAL A 122 -0.03 12.38 -9.55
N ASN A 123 0.11 13.04 -8.41
CA ASN A 123 0.80 14.32 -8.30
C ASN A 123 2.27 14.22 -8.70
N ALA A 124 2.97 13.15 -8.32
CA ALA A 124 4.34 12.89 -8.77
C ALA A 124 4.42 12.77 -10.29
N ARG A 125 3.47 12.11 -10.95
CA ARG A 125 3.40 11.96 -12.40
C ARG A 125 2.97 13.25 -13.16
N LEU A 126 2.29 14.14 -12.44
CA LEU A 126 1.97 15.50 -12.95
C LEU A 126 3.15 16.47 -12.85
N GLY A 127 4.28 16.05 -12.27
CA GLY A 127 5.45 16.91 -12.03
C GLY A 127 5.20 17.97 -10.95
N VAL A 128 4.15 17.79 -10.16
CA VAL A 128 3.99 18.60 -8.95
C VAL A 128 5.09 18.14 -8.01
N ALA A 129 6.11 18.97 -7.81
CA ALA A 129 7.03 18.78 -6.71
C ALA A 129 6.17 18.56 -5.48
N SER A 130 6.29 17.40 -4.84
CA SER A 130 5.65 17.15 -3.57
C SER A 130 5.99 18.37 -2.73
N GLN A 131 4.95 19.20 -2.40
CA GLN A 131 5.16 20.12 -1.28
C GLN A 131 5.72 19.23 -0.18
N PRO A 132 6.77 19.65 0.51
CA PRO A 132 7.20 18.91 1.67
C PRO A 132 6.01 18.95 2.65
N ALA A 133 5.12 17.96 2.55
CA ALA A 133 4.54 17.39 3.74
C ALA A 133 5.79 17.07 4.55
N GLN A 134 5.95 17.76 5.68
CA GLN A 134 7.11 17.58 6.55
C GLN A 134 7.47 16.11 6.50
N ASP A 135 8.64 15.81 5.88
CA ASP A 135 9.19 14.48 5.71
C ASP A 135 9.65 13.96 7.07
N GLU A 136 8.72 13.80 7.97
CA GLU A 136 8.87 12.82 9.01
C GLU A 136 8.39 11.49 8.40
N LYS A 137 9.38 10.77 7.85
CA LYS A 137 9.24 9.33 7.62
C LYS A 137 8.56 8.76 8.86
N PRO A 138 7.41 8.07 8.74
CA PRO A 138 6.75 7.47 9.91
C PRO A 138 7.82 6.73 10.70
N ALA A 139 7.85 6.91 12.02
CA ALA A 139 8.97 6.58 12.91
C ALA A 139 9.61 5.19 12.70
N LEU A 140 8.93 4.25 12.02
CA LEU A 140 9.41 2.89 11.76
C LEU A 140 9.79 2.63 10.29
N GLY A 141 9.56 3.58 9.38
CA GLY A 141 9.93 3.44 7.96
C GLY A 141 9.25 2.29 7.20
N LEU A 142 8.11 1.79 7.69
CA LEU A 142 7.39 0.69 7.09
C LEU A 142 6.69 1.09 5.78
N SER A 143 6.57 0.12 4.89
CA SER A 143 5.90 0.20 3.60
C SER A 143 4.65 -0.69 3.56
N VAL A 144 3.74 -0.39 2.66
CA VAL A 144 2.60 -1.29 2.37
C VAL A 144 3.13 -2.66 1.92
N GLY A 145 2.60 -3.72 2.54
CA GLY A 145 3.03 -5.08 2.31
C GLY A 145 3.89 -5.66 3.44
N ASP A 146 4.56 -4.83 4.22
CA ASP A 146 5.39 -5.29 5.33
C ASP A 146 4.57 -6.07 6.36
N VAL A 147 5.16 -7.14 6.89
CA VAL A 147 4.58 -7.93 7.97
C VAL A 147 5.28 -7.55 9.27
N VAL A 148 4.50 -7.22 10.27
CA VAL A 148 4.96 -6.74 11.57
C VAL A 148 4.29 -7.49 12.70
N THR A 149 4.84 -7.41 13.90
CA THR A 149 4.17 -7.85 15.12
C THR A 149 3.50 -6.65 15.78
N PHE A 150 2.16 -6.62 15.73
CA PHE A 150 1.36 -5.65 16.45
C PHE A 150 1.24 -6.07 17.93
N LYS A 151 1.59 -5.18 18.85
CA LYS A 151 1.57 -5.41 20.30
C LYS A 151 0.47 -4.64 21.01
N GLY A 152 -0.17 -3.70 20.32
CA GLY A 152 -1.23 -2.88 20.89
C GLY A 152 -2.52 -3.65 21.14
N THR A 153 -3.43 -3.01 21.85
CA THR A 153 -4.76 -3.54 22.18
C THR A 153 -5.90 -2.73 21.57
N LYS A 154 -5.58 -1.71 20.79
CA LYS A 154 -6.55 -0.82 20.12
C LYS A 154 -6.17 -0.58 18.68
N HIS A 155 -7.17 -0.44 17.82
CA HIS A 155 -7.04 0.09 16.48
C HIS A 155 -8.07 1.21 16.25
N TYR A 156 -7.85 2.06 15.28
CA TYR A 156 -8.64 3.24 15.00
C TYR A 156 -9.25 3.17 13.60
N VAL A 157 -10.42 3.78 13.40
CA VAL A 157 -11.13 3.78 12.10
C VAL A 157 -10.50 4.70 11.07
N SER A 158 -9.69 5.66 11.52
CA SER A 158 -8.89 6.54 10.65
C SER A 158 -7.58 6.90 11.34
N SER A 159 -6.61 7.40 10.56
CA SER A 159 -5.28 7.80 11.05
C SER A 159 -5.30 8.97 12.07
N ASN A 160 -6.42 9.64 12.23
CA ASN A 160 -6.59 10.76 13.17
C ASN A 160 -7.79 10.59 14.13
N ALA A 161 -8.40 9.41 14.19
CA ALA A 161 -9.52 9.15 15.09
C ALA A 161 -9.09 9.25 16.56
N ASN A 162 -9.99 9.74 17.43
CA ASN A 162 -9.71 9.84 18.87
C ASN A 162 -10.16 8.58 19.63
N ASN A 163 -11.13 7.84 19.10
CA ASN A 163 -11.71 6.67 19.77
C ASN A 163 -11.25 5.37 19.09
N GLY A 164 -10.44 4.61 19.81
CA GLY A 164 -9.99 3.29 19.37
C GLY A 164 -10.96 2.18 19.76
N LYS A 165 -11.03 1.16 18.91
CA LYS A 165 -11.74 -0.10 19.17
C LYS A 165 -10.76 -1.14 19.68
N SER A 166 -11.18 -1.97 20.64
CA SER A 166 -10.34 -3.04 21.19
C SER A 166 -10.04 -4.11 20.14
N CYS A 167 -8.80 -4.60 20.15
CA CYS A 167 -8.36 -5.71 19.32
C CYS A 167 -7.27 -6.52 20.03
N LYS A 168 -6.95 -7.71 19.50
CA LYS A 168 -5.90 -8.58 20.03
C LYS A 168 -4.59 -8.34 19.27
N PRO A 169 -3.43 -8.41 19.95
CA PRO A 169 -2.11 -8.34 19.33
C PRO A 169 -1.82 -9.59 18.48
N GLY A 170 -0.76 -9.50 17.66
CA GLY A 170 -0.24 -10.59 16.85
C GLY A 170 0.26 -10.12 15.49
N LYS A 171 0.66 -11.05 14.61
CA LYS A 171 1.18 -10.73 13.28
C LYS A 171 0.14 -10.07 12.40
N ALA A 172 0.54 -8.98 11.76
CA ALA A 172 -0.32 -8.18 10.89
C ALA A 172 0.48 -7.61 9.72
N ARG A 173 -0.22 -7.30 8.63
CA ARG A 173 0.35 -6.68 7.43
C ARG A 173 0.00 -5.21 7.38
N VAL A 174 0.96 -4.39 7.02
CA VAL A 174 0.74 -2.97 6.70
C VAL A 174 -0.03 -2.88 5.38
N THR A 175 -1.18 -2.25 5.40
CA THR A 175 -2.05 -2.10 4.22
C THR A 175 -2.24 -0.64 3.80
N ALA A 176 -1.89 0.31 4.66
CA ALA A 176 -1.76 1.72 4.30
C ALA A 176 -0.82 2.44 5.29
N VAL A 177 -0.24 3.54 4.83
CA VAL A 177 0.65 4.41 5.62
C VAL A 177 0.16 5.85 5.49
N ALA A 178 -0.08 6.52 6.63
CA ALA A 178 -0.43 7.93 6.71
C ALA A 178 0.75 8.70 7.29
N LYS A 179 1.50 9.43 6.47
CA LYS A 179 2.75 10.10 6.87
C LYS A 179 2.58 11.11 8.01
N SER A 180 1.40 11.73 8.14
CA SER A 180 1.10 12.78 9.14
C SER A 180 -0.03 12.43 10.11
N GLY A 181 -0.47 11.17 10.16
CA GLY A 181 -1.54 10.73 11.07
C GLY A 181 -1.04 10.46 12.48
N LYS A 182 -1.89 10.67 13.49
CA LYS A 182 -1.63 10.22 14.88
C LYS A 182 -1.35 8.71 14.93
N HIS A 183 -2.06 7.96 14.10
CA HIS A 183 -1.97 6.52 13.94
C HIS A 183 -1.46 6.23 12.53
N PRO A 184 -0.13 6.20 12.30
CA PRO A 184 0.43 6.27 10.94
C PRO A 184 0.32 5.00 10.12
N TYR A 185 0.00 3.85 10.71
CA TYR A 185 -0.03 2.58 10.00
C TYR A 185 -1.39 1.91 10.08
N HIS A 186 -1.96 1.55 8.94
CA HIS A 186 -3.14 0.68 8.88
C HIS A 186 -2.70 -0.78 8.82
N LEU A 187 -3.15 -1.57 9.78
CA LEU A 187 -2.80 -2.98 9.90
C LEU A 187 -4.02 -3.88 9.67
N VAL A 188 -3.76 -5.01 9.03
CA VAL A 188 -4.72 -6.11 8.90
C VAL A 188 -4.03 -7.40 9.33
N LYS A 189 -4.68 -8.22 10.15
CA LYS A 189 -4.14 -9.50 10.58
C LYS A 189 -3.73 -10.36 9.39
N VAL A 190 -2.62 -11.10 9.49
CA VAL A 190 -2.27 -12.13 8.51
C VAL A 190 -2.98 -13.45 8.82
N THR A 191 -3.16 -14.30 7.81
CA THR A 191 -3.76 -15.63 7.98
C THR A 191 -2.98 -16.44 9.02
N GLY A 192 -3.70 -17.11 9.92
CA GLY A 192 -3.10 -17.89 11.02
C GLY A 192 -2.64 -17.06 12.23
N SER A 193 -2.73 -15.72 12.18
CA SER A 193 -2.41 -14.86 13.32
C SER A 193 -3.52 -14.87 14.39
N THR A 194 -3.11 -14.78 15.65
CA THR A 194 -4.00 -14.55 16.80
C THR A 194 -4.57 -13.13 16.84
N SER A 195 -3.98 -12.21 16.07
CA SER A 195 -4.42 -10.82 16.00
C SER A 195 -5.84 -10.67 15.48
N THR A 196 -6.55 -9.66 15.98
CA THR A 196 -7.82 -9.20 15.42
C THR A 196 -7.72 -7.76 14.92
N VAL A 197 -6.49 -7.24 14.76
CA VAL A 197 -6.27 -5.87 14.27
C VAL A 197 -6.82 -5.71 12.86
N TYR A 198 -7.59 -4.64 12.68
CA TYR A 198 -8.11 -4.19 11.40
C TYR A 198 -8.36 -2.68 11.49
N GLY A 199 -7.35 -1.89 11.25
CA GLY A 199 -7.44 -0.43 11.37
C GLY A 199 -6.09 0.24 11.57
N TRP A 200 -6.15 1.53 11.79
CA TRP A 200 -4.99 2.37 12.05
C TRP A 200 -4.47 2.15 13.47
N VAL A 201 -3.17 2.18 13.64
CA VAL A 201 -2.50 1.92 14.94
C VAL A 201 -1.37 2.91 15.18
N ASP A 202 -1.02 3.07 16.44
CA ASP A 202 0.13 3.86 16.86
C ASP A 202 1.44 3.17 16.45
N ALA A 203 2.43 3.94 16.02
CA ALA A 203 3.74 3.42 15.67
C ALA A 203 4.42 2.70 16.86
N ALA A 204 4.19 3.18 18.08
CA ALA A 204 4.73 2.58 19.30
C ALA A 204 4.19 1.16 19.58
N ASP A 205 3.03 0.81 19.02
CA ASP A 205 2.41 -0.50 19.16
C ASP A 205 2.92 -1.53 18.14
N ILE A 206 3.84 -1.12 17.26
CA ILE A 206 4.40 -1.99 16.22
C ILE A 206 5.82 -2.38 16.60
N GLN A 207 6.07 -3.67 16.62
CA GLN A 207 7.43 -4.21 16.59
C GLN A 207 7.75 -4.62 15.16
N VAL A 208 8.75 -3.95 14.59
CA VAL A 208 9.37 -4.38 13.34
C VAL A 208 10.24 -5.57 13.67
N GLU A 209 9.92 -6.73 13.12
CA GLU A 209 10.90 -7.80 13.04
C GLU A 209 11.89 -7.32 11.98
N GLU A 210 13.12 -6.97 12.38
CA GLU A 210 14.17 -6.77 11.38
C GLU A 210 14.20 -8.05 10.52
N PRO A 211 14.12 -7.95 9.18
CA PRO A 211 14.29 -9.13 8.35
C PRO A 211 15.60 -9.77 8.80
N ALA A 212 15.54 -11.05 9.17
CA ALA A 212 16.70 -11.77 9.65
C ALA A 212 17.82 -11.58 8.62
N GLN A 213 18.80 -10.74 8.95
CA GLN A 213 19.85 -10.36 8.02
C GLN A 213 20.77 -11.54 7.82
N ILE A 214 21.16 -11.80 6.59
CA ILE A 214 22.24 -12.73 6.29
C ILE A 214 23.51 -12.10 6.85
N VAL A 215 24.03 -12.69 7.92
CA VAL A 215 25.29 -12.29 8.58
C VAL A 215 26.29 -13.45 8.52
N LYS A 216 27.54 -13.20 8.82
CA LYS A 216 28.54 -14.27 8.99
C LYS A 216 28.02 -15.29 10.02
N GLY A 217 28.05 -16.57 9.67
CA GLY A 217 27.51 -17.65 10.48
C GLY A 217 26.06 -18.04 10.15
N SER A 218 25.30 -17.21 9.42
CA SER A 218 23.95 -17.55 8.99
C SER A 218 23.92 -18.83 8.15
N THR A 219 22.89 -19.63 8.31
CA THR A 219 22.58 -20.75 7.40
C THR A 219 21.73 -20.24 6.25
N VAL A 220 22.17 -20.48 5.02
CA VAL A 220 21.50 -20.01 3.81
C VAL A 220 21.31 -21.11 2.79
N LYS A 221 20.33 -20.94 1.91
CA LYS A 221 20.10 -21.76 0.72
C LYS A 221 20.27 -20.92 -0.53
N VAL A 222 20.86 -21.50 -1.57
CA VAL A 222 21.04 -20.85 -2.86
C VAL A 222 19.73 -20.91 -3.65
N ASN A 223 19.26 -19.79 -4.16
CA ASN A 223 18.04 -19.70 -4.95
C ASN A 223 18.23 -20.40 -6.30
N LYS A 224 17.20 -21.13 -6.76
CA LYS A 224 17.26 -21.88 -8.02
C LYS A 224 17.56 -20.93 -9.19
N GLY A 225 18.54 -21.30 -10.01
CA GLY A 225 18.97 -20.48 -11.16
C GLY A 225 19.98 -19.39 -10.84
N ALA A 226 20.35 -19.20 -9.57
CA ALA A 226 21.43 -18.29 -9.18
C ALA A 226 22.76 -18.69 -9.81
N LYS A 227 23.63 -17.71 -10.00
CA LYS A 227 25.01 -17.91 -10.50
C LYS A 227 26.02 -17.50 -9.42
N THR A 228 27.27 -17.88 -9.60
CA THR A 228 28.35 -17.35 -8.75
C THR A 228 28.37 -15.81 -8.84
N TYR A 229 29.02 -15.16 -7.88
CA TYR A 229 29.15 -13.71 -7.86
C TYR A 229 29.76 -13.13 -9.15
N THR A 230 30.58 -13.90 -9.83
CA THR A 230 31.23 -13.55 -11.11
C THR A 230 30.47 -14.06 -12.33
N GLY A 231 29.28 -14.63 -12.15
CA GLY A 231 28.39 -15.06 -13.25
C GLY A 231 28.59 -16.51 -13.71
N GLY A 232 29.47 -17.29 -13.09
CA GLY A 232 29.68 -18.70 -13.42
C GLY A 232 28.51 -19.58 -13.00
N SER A 233 28.35 -20.74 -13.67
CA SER A 233 27.33 -21.74 -13.35
C SER A 233 27.68 -22.49 -12.07
N LEU A 234 26.66 -22.94 -11.35
CA LEU A 234 26.75 -23.77 -10.16
C LEU A 234 26.36 -25.20 -10.46
N ALA A 235 26.99 -26.15 -9.81
CA ALA A 235 26.58 -27.56 -9.88
C ALA A 235 25.19 -27.74 -9.22
N SER A 236 24.39 -28.71 -9.71
CA SER A 236 23.01 -28.92 -9.29
C SER A 236 22.82 -29.11 -7.79
N PHE A 237 23.76 -29.78 -7.13
CA PHE A 237 23.71 -30.05 -5.70
C PHE A 237 23.78 -28.76 -4.85
N VAL A 238 24.34 -27.67 -5.40
CA VAL A 238 24.43 -26.38 -4.67
C VAL A 238 23.05 -25.80 -4.38
N TYR A 239 22.07 -26.04 -5.24
CA TYR A 239 20.71 -25.55 -5.03
C TYR A 239 19.88 -26.40 -4.05
N SER A 240 20.35 -27.62 -3.73
CA SER A 240 19.64 -28.55 -2.86
C SER A 240 20.10 -28.49 -1.41
N ASN A 241 21.32 -28.03 -1.18
CA ASN A 241 21.95 -28.02 0.13
C ASN A 241 21.81 -26.66 0.84
N THR A 242 22.06 -26.66 2.14
CA THR A 242 22.24 -25.45 2.95
C THR A 242 23.71 -25.20 3.22
N TYR A 243 24.08 -23.93 3.38
CA TYR A 243 25.45 -23.48 3.56
C TYR A 243 25.56 -22.50 4.70
N THR A 244 26.73 -22.45 5.31
CA THR A 244 27.08 -21.40 6.29
C THR A 244 27.70 -20.23 5.57
N VAL A 245 27.30 -19.02 5.92
CA VAL A 245 27.92 -17.78 5.48
C VAL A 245 29.28 -17.61 6.16
N MET A 246 30.34 -17.69 5.40
CA MET A 246 31.72 -17.62 5.91
C MET A 246 32.24 -16.17 5.97
N SER A 247 31.88 -15.34 4.99
CA SER A 247 32.19 -13.91 4.99
C SER A 247 31.23 -13.12 4.11
N ILE A 248 31.09 -11.81 4.41
CA ILE A 248 30.29 -10.86 3.64
C ILE A 248 31.11 -9.60 3.39
N SER A 249 31.07 -9.11 2.16
CA SER A 249 31.67 -7.84 1.76
C SER A 249 30.74 -7.15 0.74
N GLY A 250 29.96 -6.18 1.18
CA GLY A 250 28.90 -5.57 0.40
C GLY A 250 27.86 -6.61 -0.03
N SER A 251 27.60 -6.74 -1.33
CA SER A 251 26.67 -7.75 -1.88
C SER A 251 27.33 -9.13 -2.08
N ARG A 252 28.63 -9.26 -1.89
CA ARG A 252 29.35 -10.52 -2.06
C ARG A 252 29.35 -11.32 -0.78
N VAL A 253 28.79 -12.54 -0.82
CA VAL A 253 28.70 -13.50 0.29
C VAL A 253 29.47 -14.75 -0.08
N VAL A 254 30.41 -15.15 0.74
CA VAL A 254 31.11 -16.46 0.60
C VAL A 254 30.36 -17.48 1.43
N ILE A 255 29.93 -18.55 0.79
CA ILE A 255 29.22 -19.66 1.43
C ILE A 255 30.09 -20.92 1.43
N GLY A 256 29.90 -21.75 2.44
CA GLY A 256 30.65 -23.01 2.58
C GLY A 256 29.93 -24.01 3.45
N GLN A 257 30.48 -25.22 3.52
CA GLN A 257 29.97 -26.30 4.34
C GLN A 257 31.14 -27.00 5.04
N GLY A 258 31.01 -27.30 6.32
CA GLY A 258 32.07 -27.96 7.09
C GLY A 258 33.42 -27.20 7.12
N GLY A 259 33.39 -25.86 7.02
CA GLY A 259 34.60 -25.04 6.99
C GLY A 259 35.25 -24.88 5.60
N VAL A 260 34.73 -25.58 4.58
CA VAL A 260 35.22 -25.50 3.20
C VAL A 260 34.37 -24.54 2.38
N VAL A 261 35.04 -23.62 1.65
CA VAL A 261 34.36 -22.67 0.75
C VAL A 261 33.74 -23.42 -0.42
N THR A 262 32.47 -23.16 -0.68
CA THR A 262 31.75 -23.71 -1.82
C THR A 262 31.67 -22.71 -2.97
N ALA A 263 31.21 -21.49 -2.70
CA ALA A 263 31.05 -20.46 -3.73
C ALA A 263 31.02 -19.05 -3.12
N ALA A 264 31.28 -18.04 -3.96
CA ALA A 264 30.91 -16.67 -3.70
C ALA A 264 29.60 -16.36 -4.44
N MET A 265 28.61 -15.80 -3.74
CA MET A 265 27.25 -15.53 -4.21
C MET A 265 26.90 -14.05 -4.08
N ASN A 266 25.90 -13.60 -4.82
CA ASN A 266 25.27 -12.32 -4.50
C ASN A 266 24.25 -12.54 -3.37
N ILE A 267 24.22 -11.64 -2.39
CA ILE A 267 23.32 -11.75 -1.21
C ILE A 267 21.85 -11.88 -1.61
N LYS A 268 21.42 -11.23 -2.69
CA LYS A 268 20.04 -11.32 -3.24
C LYS A 268 19.68 -12.72 -3.75
N ASP A 269 20.66 -13.54 -4.05
CA ASP A 269 20.50 -14.89 -4.58
C ASP A 269 20.52 -15.97 -3.48
N LEU A 270 20.49 -15.54 -2.22
CA LEU A 270 20.46 -16.39 -1.04
C LEU A 270 19.18 -16.20 -0.25
N THR A 271 18.66 -17.27 0.29
CA THR A 271 17.53 -17.29 1.23
C THR A 271 18.04 -17.76 2.59
N LEU A 272 17.78 -16.98 3.64
CA LEU A 272 18.09 -17.38 5.01
C LEU A 272 17.22 -18.57 5.40
N VAL A 273 17.84 -19.57 6.00
CA VAL A 273 17.16 -20.74 6.58
C VAL A 273 17.25 -20.57 8.09
N GLY A 274 16.09 -20.29 8.71
CA GLY A 274 15.97 -20.05 10.16
C GLY A 274 16.22 -21.28 11.00
#